data_bfb4f1aa70694cc3d38945a4bd5d004a
#
_entry.id   bfb4f1aa70694cc3d38945a4bd5d004a
#
_cell.length_a   1.000
_cell.length_b   1.000
_cell.length_c   1.000
_cell.angle_alpha   90.00
_cell.angle_beta   90.00
_cell.angle_gamma   90.00
#
_symmetry.space_group_name_H-M   'P 1'
#
loop_
_entity.id
_entity.type
_entity.pdbx_description
1 polymer ?
#
loop_
_entity_poly.entity_id
_entity_poly.type
_entity_poly.pdbx_seq_one_letter_code
_entity_poly.pdbx_strand_id
1 'polypeptide(L)'
;MPDRIDGIDIIPVEEYFSKNGNKAEKEASLPKAPRFPLEALPKPIAELSRVGAESISCPEDYLAVAGLVVAASAIGVSRVARVKSSWLEPSIIFAALIGPSGDGKSPAEQEATLPIVRKQKSLFAKYKLAMKKYEESLREHKVREKKANIEERVADAPPDKPSFESVFVQDVTPEALVSALSKNPRGLLRIEDELGGMVASFDQYKSGGKGRERDMWLSIWTGHQIKSDRKSDEGTLYVPNPRVSLVGNVQPKMIHRLLPYGEDHDGFAARILLSYPEPVRVEWSDTEISCEFRRKYQKLIEGLYKLEAGLNEETHDEDVSEPVEISFTAEAKGRFSEYFNETTAEARAPGFDDRLSYPWAKFRGYCARVALVLSMCRVALEDAEEKIILDDVENAIKIMNYFKAMARRTYAGLYGQRPDDRLAAAVVELLEDLPGRRWYGSPSDGFTKIREASEDAPASAPELCKKLEKIAADHPVLRFEHGRESSRERNRYWLLELVDDEDPAPLETKIQTQKTASAASENPTKTVKKVRTAR
;
A
#
# COMPACT_ATOMS: atom_id res chain seq x y z
N MET A 1 18.06 -44.24 21.19
CA MET A 1 17.12 -43.14 21.55
C MET A 1 15.72 -43.68 21.36
N PRO A 2 14.77 -43.43 22.21
CA PRO A 2 13.42 -43.95 22.01
C PRO A 2 12.76 -43.32 20.78
N ASP A 3 12.25 -44.19 19.90
CA ASP A 3 11.60 -43.78 18.64
C ASP A 3 10.16 -43.27 18.86
N ARG A 4 9.70 -43.17 20.11
CA ARG A 4 8.36 -42.67 20.49
C ARG A 4 8.38 -41.96 21.82
N ILE A 5 7.70 -40.80 21.89
CA ILE A 5 7.34 -40.11 23.13
C ILE A 5 5.80 -40.00 23.16
N ASP A 6 5.17 -40.54 24.23
CA ASP A 6 3.71 -40.51 24.48
C ASP A 6 2.82 -41.00 23.30
N GLY A 7 3.30 -42.03 22.56
CA GLY A 7 2.53 -42.62 21.47
C GLY A 7 2.63 -41.90 20.13
N ILE A 8 3.45 -40.86 20.03
CA ILE A 8 3.72 -40.13 18.79
C ILE A 8 5.06 -40.61 18.22
N ASP A 9 5.07 -41.07 16.95
CA ASP A 9 6.29 -41.44 16.24
C ASP A 9 7.16 -40.20 15.99
N ILE A 10 8.40 -40.23 16.47
CA ILE A 10 9.37 -39.15 16.20
C ILE A 10 9.95 -39.41 14.81
N ILE A 11 9.53 -38.64 13.83
CA ILE A 11 10.13 -38.63 12.49
C ILE A 11 11.42 -37.81 12.58
N PRO A 12 12.59 -38.35 12.17
CA PRO A 12 13.82 -37.57 12.08
C PRO A 12 13.59 -36.31 11.21
N VAL A 13 14.14 -35.18 11.63
CA VAL A 13 14.00 -33.89 10.94
C VAL A 13 14.37 -34.01 9.46
N GLU A 14 15.40 -34.81 9.15
CA GLU A 14 15.83 -35.07 7.76
C GLU A 14 14.78 -35.84 6.95
N GLU A 15 14.06 -36.78 7.56
CA GLU A 15 13.00 -37.54 6.91
C GLU A 15 11.71 -36.74 6.77
N TYR A 16 11.41 -35.85 7.72
CA TYR A 16 10.30 -34.88 7.61
C TYR A 16 10.51 -33.91 6.44
N PHE A 17 11.72 -33.36 6.29
CA PHE A 17 12.06 -32.48 5.18
C PHE A 17 12.20 -33.21 3.84
N SER A 18 12.61 -34.47 3.82
CA SER A 18 12.67 -35.27 2.57
C SER A 18 11.29 -35.69 2.07
N LYS A 19 10.32 -35.97 2.95
CA LYS A 19 8.93 -36.31 2.58
C LYS A 19 8.09 -35.07 2.22
N ASN A 20 8.37 -33.94 2.82
CA ASN A 20 7.67 -32.67 2.54
C ASN A 20 8.46 -31.72 1.60
N GLY A 21 9.74 -32.04 1.32
CA GLY A 21 10.61 -31.21 0.47
C GLY A 21 10.39 -31.34 -1.03
N ASN A 22 9.58 -32.30 -1.50
CA ASN A 22 9.22 -32.44 -2.92
C ASN A 22 7.94 -31.71 -3.32
N LYS A 23 7.34 -30.93 -2.40
CA LYS A 23 6.38 -29.88 -2.69
C LYS A 23 6.99 -28.49 -2.44
N ALA A 24 8.26 -28.29 -2.69
CA ALA A 24 8.75 -26.99 -3.07
C ALA A 24 8.20 -26.72 -4.49
N GLU A 25 6.93 -26.27 -4.54
CA GLU A 25 6.42 -25.51 -5.66
C GLU A 25 7.56 -24.61 -6.15
N LYS A 26 7.81 -24.58 -7.45
CA LYS A 26 8.59 -23.54 -8.07
C LYS A 26 7.93 -22.21 -7.71
N GLU A 27 8.20 -21.68 -6.51
CA GLU A 27 8.01 -20.28 -6.22
C GLU A 27 8.79 -19.56 -7.32
N ALA A 28 8.08 -18.92 -8.24
CA ALA A 28 8.70 -18.04 -9.19
C ALA A 28 9.57 -17.10 -8.35
N SER A 29 10.89 -17.22 -8.48
CA SER A 29 11.81 -16.50 -7.61
C SER A 29 11.51 -15.02 -7.73
N LEU A 30 11.17 -14.38 -6.61
CA LEU A 30 10.88 -12.95 -6.58
C LEU A 30 12.03 -12.17 -7.24
N PRO A 31 11.75 -11.11 -7.98
CA PRO A 31 12.80 -10.23 -8.48
C PRO A 31 13.71 -9.82 -7.32
N LYS A 32 15.04 -9.86 -7.52
CA LYS A 32 16.01 -9.50 -6.49
C LYS A 32 15.76 -8.08 -5.99
N ALA A 33 15.70 -7.90 -4.67
CA ALA A 33 15.57 -6.59 -4.06
C ALA A 33 16.89 -5.83 -4.16
N PRO A 34 16.91 -4.57 -4.64
CA PRO A 34 18.06 -3.71 -4.47
C PRO A 34 18.20 -3.33 -2.99
N ARG A 35 19.41 -3.01 -2.57
CA ARG A 35 19.64 -2.39 -1.26
C ARG A 35 19.07 -0.97 -1.25
N PHE A 36 18.60 -0.53 -0.09
CA PHE A 36 18.18 0.85 0.07
C PHE A 36 19.40 1.79 -0.11
N PRO A 37 19.28 2.89 -0.89
CA PRO A 37 20.39 3.82 -1.13
C PRO A 37 20.61 4.73 0.09
N LEU A 38 21.24 4.21 1.14
CA LEU A 38 21.47 4.96 2.40
C LEU A 38 22.25 6.25 2.19
N GLU A 39 23.12 6.30 1.17
CA GLU A 39 23.88 7.50 0.80
C GLU A 39 22.99 8.65 0.31
N ALA A 40 21.76 8.35 -0.11
CA ALA A 40 20.78 9.34 -0.53
C ALA A 40 20.01 9.95 0.65
N LEU A 41 20.12 9.38 1.85
CA LEU A 41 19.47 9.89 3.05
C LEU A 41 20.33 10.90 3.80
N PRO A 42 19.70 11.81 4.58
CA PRO A 42 20.40 12.62 5.55
C PRO A 42 21.23 11.75 6.50
N LYS A 43 22.48 12.17 6.74
CA LYS A 43 23.45 11.40 7.52
C LYS A 43 22.93 10.82 8.84
N PRO A 44 22.15 11.57 9.68
CA PRO A 44 21.61 11.01 10.92
C PRO A 44 20.63 9.85 10.72
N ILE A 45 19.84 9.85 9.62
CA ILE A 45 18.94 8.75 9.28
C ILE A 45 19.74 7.56 8.75
N ALA A 46 20.68 7.80 7.84
CA ALA A 46 21.52 6.75 7.26
C ALA A 46 22.38 6.02 8.32
N GLU A 47 23.00 6.78 9.24
CA GLU A 47 23.80 6.21 10.34
C GLU A 47 22.93 5.37 11.29
N LEU A 48 21.75 5.90 11.69
CA LEU A 48 20.80 5.15 12.52
C LEU A 48 20.36 3.87 11.84
N SER A 49 20.07 3.94 10.53
CA SER A 49 19.59 2.78 9.77
C SER A 49 20.63 1.67 9.71
N ARG A 50 21.88 2.01 9.44
CA ARG A 50 22.99 1.04 9.36
C ARG A 50 23.25 0.37 10.71
N VAL A 51 23.45 1.19 11.76
CA VAL A 51 23.78 0.67 13.09
C VAL A 51 22.58 -0.03 13.73
N GLY A 52 21.37 0.52 13.52
CA GLY A 52 20.13 -0.08 14.01
C GLY A 52 19.84 -1.43 13.36
N ALA A 53 20.06 -1.56 12.05
CA ALA A 53 19.89 -2.82 11.34
C ALA A 53 20.83 -3.91 11.86
N GLU A 54 22.10 -3.56 12.10
CA GLU A 54 23.08 -4.47 12.71
C GLU A 54 22.70 -4.88 14.13
N SER A 55 22.27 -3.91 14.96
CA SER A 55 21.86 -4.15 16.35
C SER A 55 20.60 -5.00 16.48
N ILE A 56 19.65 -4.85 15.56
CA ILE A 56 18.36 -5.55 15.57
C ILE A 56 18.42 -6.85 14.76
N SER A 57 19.45 -7.03 13.93
CA SER A 57 19.54 -8.09 12.92
C SER A 57 18.37 -8.06 11.93
N CYS A 58 18.13 -6.91 11.31
CA CYS A 58 17.06 -6.69 10.34
C CYS A 58 17.58 -5.97 9.08
N PRO A 59 16.82 -5.94 7.98
CA PRO A 59 17.16 -5.10 6.83
C PRO A 59 17.24 -3.62 7.21
N GLU A 60 18.29 -2.92 6.72
CA GLU A 60 18.46 -1.47 6.94
C GLU A 60 17.32 -0.64 6.35
N ASP A 61 16.64 -1.18 5.35
CA ASP A 61 15.47 -0.65 4.67
C ASP A 61 14.35 -0.24 5.65
N TYR A 62 14.11 -1.04 6.68
CA TYR A 62 13.02 -0.78 7.63
C TYR A 62 13.24 0.52 8.42
N LEU A 63 14.45 0.74 8.93
CA LEU A 63 14.77 1.98 9.63
C LEU A 63 14.84 3.16 8.66
N ALA A 64 15.40 2.96 7.46
CA ALA A 64 15.57 4.00 6.45
C ALA A 64 14.21 4.55 5.99
N VAL A 65 13.28 3.66 5.64
CA VAL A 65 11.94 4.03 5.19
C VAL A 65 11.13 4.65 6.33
N ALA A 66 11.13 4.05 7.53
CA ALA A 66 10.45 4.62 8.69
C ALA A 66 11.03 5.99 9.07
N GLY A 67 12.35 6.16 9.05
CA GLY A 67 13.02 7.44 9.29
C GLY A 67 12.63 8.54 8.30
N LEU A 68 12.49 8.19 7.01
CA LEU A 68 12.01 9.11 5.98
C LEU A 68 10.56 9.55 6.24
N VAL A 69 9.67 8.62 6.63
CA VAL A 69 8.28 8.92 6.98
C VAL A 69 8.19 9.80 8.22
N VAL A 70 9.00 9.53 9.24
CA VAL A 70 9.11 10.35 10.47
C VAL A 70 9.55 11.77 10.16
N ALA A 71 10.56 11.95 9.29
CA ALA A 71 11.01 13.27 8.86
C ALA A 71 9.89 14.02 8.11
N ALA A 72 9.20 13.34 7.18
CA ALA A 72 8.04 13.90 6.47
C ALA A 72 6.94 14.37 7.43
N SER A 73 6.61 13.56 8.44
CA SER A 73 5.62 13.90 9.47
C SER A 73 6.05 15.09 10.33
N ALA A 74 7.33 15.20 10.68
CA ALA A 74 7.85 16.32 11.47
C ALA A 74 7.79 17.66 10.72
N ILE A 75 7.98 17.66 9.39
CA ILE A 75 7.75 18.83 8.54
C ILE A 75 6.26 19.21 8.56
N GLY A 76 5.37 18.24 8.36
CA GLY A 76 3.92 18.43 8.42
C GLY A 76 3.43 19.55 7.49
N VAL A 77 2.59 20.43 8.02
CA VAL A 77 2.01 21.56 7.27
C VAL A 77 3.02 22.67 6.98
N SER A 78 4.15 22.74 7.67
CA SER A 78 5.04 23.91 7.59
C SER A 78 5.61 24.17 6.20
N ARG A 79 5.81 23.15 5.38
CA ARG A 79 6.42 23.27 4.04
C ARG A 79 5.69 22.44 3.00
N VAL A 80 5.69 22.95 1.75
CA VAL A 80 5.15 22.30 0.56
C VAL A 80 6.12 22.51 -0.61
N ALA A 81 6.35 21.49 -1.42
CA ALA A 81 7.18 21.63 -2.63
C ALA A 81 6.39 22.29 -3.74
N ARG A 82 6.89 23.39 -4.27
CA ARG A 82 6.29 24.11 -5.40
C ARG A 82 6.90 23.65 -6.71
N VAL A 83 6.28 22.63 -7.33
CA VAL A 83 6.69 22.17 -8.66
C VAL A 83 6.32 23.19 -9.74
N LYS A 84 5.08 23.70 -9.68
CA LYS A 84 4.54 24.79 -10.49
C LYS A 84 3.58 25.61 -9.63
N SER A 85 3.16 26.79 -10.08
CA SER A 85 2.15 27.61 -9.38
C SER A 85 0.84 26.84 -9.12
N SER A 86 0.47 25.93 -10.03
CA SER A 86 -0.73 25.09 -9.94
C SER A 86 -0.45 23.65 -9.46
N TRP A 87 0.78 23.34 -9.04
CA TRP A 87 1.16 22.01 -8.59
C TRP A 87 2.06 22.06 -7.36
N LEU A 88 1.45 21.84 -6.22
CA LEU A 88 2.08 21.79 -4.91
C LEU A 88 2.05 20.35 -4.38
N GLU A 89 3.17 19.87 -3.83
CA GLU A 89 3.27 18.54 -3.24
C GLU A 89 3.59 18.63 -1.74
N PRO A 90 2.70 18.10 -0.87
CA PRO A 90 2.89 18.14 0.58
C PRO A 90 3.94 17.13 1.05
N SER A 91 4.49 17.33 2.24
CA SER A 91 5.42 16.41 2.90
C SER A 91 4.71 15.14 3.45
N ILE A 92 3.81 14.52 2.69
CA ILE A 92 3.05 13.35 3.11
C ILE A 92 3.61 12.10 2.46
N ILE A 93 4.03 11.13 3.27
CA ILE A 93 4.55 9.83 2.82
C ILE A 93 3.76 8.71 3.49
N PHE A 94 3.20 7.80 2.68
CA PHE A 94 2.64 6.53 3.13
C PHE A 94 3.59 5.41 2.76
N ALA A 95 3.99 4.59 3.71
CA ALA A 95 4.92 3.49 3.47
C ALA A 95 4.52 2.21 4.21
N ALA A 96 4.80 1.07 3.58
CA ALA A 96 4.61 -0.26 4.13
C ALA A 96 5.96 -0.99 4.23
N LEU A 97 6.26 -1.53 5.41
CA LEU A 97 7.41 -2.38 5.69
C LEU A 97 6.95 -3.84 5.58
N ILE A 98 7.42 -4.53 4.56
CA ILE A 98 6.99 -5.90 4.23
C ILE A 98 8.09 -6.89 4.61
N GLY A 99 7.72 -7.88 5.40
CA GLY A 99 8.63 -8.96 5.79
C GLY A 99 7.94 -10.01 6.66
N PRO A 100 8.52 -11.20 6.82
CA PRO A 100 7.96 -12.25 7.66
C PRO A 100 7.86 -11.84 9.13
N SER A 101 7.10 -12.59 9.91
CA SER A 101 7.08 -12.41 11.37
C SER A 101 8.46 -12.74 11.95
N GLY A 102 8.94 -11.92 12.89
CA GLY A 102 10.25 -12.09 13.49
C GLY A 102 11.43 -11.44 12.75
N ASP A 103 11.19 -10.77 11.61
CA ASP A 103 12.21 -10.13 10.76
C ASP A 103 12.64 -8.73 11.26
N GLY A 104 12.34 -8.40 12.50
CA GLY A 104 12.79 -7.14 13.13
C GLY A 104 12.04 -5.88 12.69
N LYS A 105 10.93 -5.94 11.94
CA LYS A 105 10.16 -4.77 11.48
C LYS A 105 9.72 -3.85 12.62
N SER A 106 9.00 -4.42 13.60
CA SER A 106 8.46 -3.64 14.72
C SER A 106 9.56 -3.01 15.60
N PRO A 107 10.65 -3.69 15.96
CA PRO A 107 11.78 -3.05 16.62
C PRO A 107 12.43 -1.93 15.79
N ALA A 108 12.56 -2.11 14.48
CA ALA A 108 13.12 -1.09 13.59
C ALA A 108 12.22 0.15 13.50
N GLU A 109 10.90 -0.05 13.36
CA GLU A 109 9.89 1.03 13.38
C GLU A 109 9.90 1.77 14.72
N GLN A 110 9.96 1.04 15.85
CA GLN A 110 10.02 1.63 17.19
C GLN A 110 11.26 2.51 17.38
N GLU A 111 12.43 2.06 16.92
CA GLU A 111 13.65 2.86 17.01
C GLU A 111 13.55 4.12 16.12
N ALA A 112 13.06 4.00 14.89
CA ALA A 112 12.87 5.13 13.98
C ALA A 112 11.83 6.14 14.50
N THR A 113 10.76 5.69 15.16
CA THR A 113 9.70 6.56 15.69
C THR A 113 9.99 7.12 17.10
N LEU A 114 11.10 6.70 17.73
CA LEU A 114 11.47 7.11 19.08
C LEU A 114 11.44 8.62 19.34
N PRO A 115 11.91 9.52 18.42
CA PRO A 115 11.80 10.97 18.62
C PRO A 115 10.35 11.45 18.76
N ILE A 116 9.42 10.91 17.98
CA ILE A 116 8.00 11.23 18.02
C ILE A 116 7.39 10.79 19.34
N VAL A 117 7.66 9.56 19.78
CA VAL A 117 7.19 9.02 21.06
C VAL A 117 7.70 9.84 22.24
N ARG A 118 8.97 10.26 22.21
CA ARG A 118 9.54 11.15 23.26
C ARG A 118 8.86 12.51 23.28
N LYS A 119 8.61 13.10 22.10
CA LYS A 119 7.87 14.37 21.99
C LYS A 119 6.46 14.22 22.56
N GLN A 120 5.74 13.15 22.24
CA GLN A 120 4.40 12.88 22.77
C GLN A 120 4.41 12.75 24.30
N LYS A 121 5.39 12.05 24.87
CA LYS A 121 5.54 11.95 26.34
C LYS A 121 5.72 13.33 26.98
N SER A 122 6.51 14.20 26.36
CA SER A 122 6.71 15.59 26.82
C SER A 122 5.41 16.41 26.76
N LEU A 123 4.68 16.34 25.65
CA LEU A 123 3.39 17.01 25.46
C LEU A 123 2.35 16.52 26.49
N PHE A 124 2.30 15.21 26.73
CA PHE A 124 1.40 14.64 27.73
C PHE A 124 1.73 15.11 29.16
N ALA A 125 3.01 15.22 29.49
CA ALA A 125 3.43 15.77 30.82
C ALA A 125 3.01 17.24 30.97
N LYS A 126 3.17 18.06 29.92
CA LYS A 126 2.70 19.45 29.86
C LYS A 126 1.18 19.55 30.05
N TYR A 127 0.43 18.72 29.28
CA TYR A 127 -1.03 18.65 29.37
C TYR A 127 -1.51 18.31 30.79
N LYS A 128 -0.91 17.30 31.47
CA LYS A 128 -1.25 16.94 32.83
C LYS A 128 -1.06 18.13 33.81
N LEU A 129 0.03 18.88 33.63
CA LEU A 129 0.29 20.05 34.46
C LEU A 129 -0.74 21.17 34.17
N ALA A 130 -1.05 21.42 32.90
CA ALA A 130 -2.06 22.42 32.52
C ALA A 130 -3.45 22.05 33.05
N MET A 131 -3.84 20.77 32.96
CA MET A 131 -5.12 20.27 33.47
C MET A 131 -5.23 20.46 34.98
N LYS A 132 -4.14 20.21 35.76
CA LYS A 132 -4.14 20.45 37.20
C LYS A 132 -4.38 21.93 37.52
N LYS A 133 -3.70 22.83 36.80
CA LYS A 133 -3.90 24.27 36.96
C LYS A 133 -5.33 24.70 36.60
N TYR A 134 -5.86 24.15 35.49
CA TYR A 134 -7.23 24.39 35.09
C TYR A 134 -8.25 23.97 36.14
N GLU A 135 -8.09 22.78 36.74
CA GLU A 135 -8.98 22.30 37.79
C GLU A 135 -8.95 23.19 39.04
N GLU A 136 -7.76 23.69 39.42
CA GLU A 136 -7.59 24.66 40.52
C GLU A 136 -8.31 25.98 40.17
N SER A 137 -8.05 26.56 39.00
CA SER A 137 -8.69 27.80 38.53
C SER A 137 -10.21 27.65 38.39
N LEU A 138 -10.70 26.50 37.95
CA LEU A 138 -12.13 26.21 37.80
C LEU A 138 -12.82 26.14 39.20
N ARG A 139 -12.16 25.58 40.22
CA ARG A 139 -12.67 25.60 41.60
C ARG A 139 -12.77 27.02 42.15
N GLU A 140 -11.73 27.83 41.94
CA GLU A 140 -11.73 29.24 42.34
C GLU A 140 -12.81 30.03 41.60
N HIS A 141 -12.97 29.83 40.30
CA HIS A 141 -14.02 30.45 39.51
C HIS A 141 -15.41 30.11 40.03
N LYS A 142 -15.72 28.85 40.31
CA LYS A 142 -17.00 28.42 40.92
C LYS A 142 -17.29 29.07 42.25
N VAL A 143 -16.27 29.35 43.07
CA VAL A 143 -16.43 30.07 44.34
C VAL A 143 -16.74 31.56 44.10
N ARG A 144 -16.03 32.19 43.13
CA ARG A 144 -16.30 33.58 42.72
C ARG A 144 -17.68 33.76 42.11
N GLU A 145 -18.08 32.85 41.21
CA GLU A 145 -19.40 32.82 40.58
C GLU A 145 -20.53 32.77 41.61
N LYS A 146 -20.41 31.88 42.61
CA LYS A 146 -21.40 31.83 43.72
C LYS A 146 -21.48 33.12 44.50
N LYS A 147 -20.34 33.81 44.76
CA LYS A 147 -20.32 35.10 45.42
C LYS A 147 -20.92 36.21 44.56
N ALA A 148 -20.60 36.26 43.25
CA ALA A 148 -21.14 37.22 42.33
C ALA A 148 -22.66 37.08 42.18
N ASN A 149 -23.18 35.87 42.12
CA ASN A 149 -24.64 35.60 42.07
C ASN A 149 -25.35 36.09 43.34
N ILE A 150 -24.72 35.98 44.51
CA ILE A 150 -25.27 36.52 45.77
C ILE A 150 -25.27 38.05 45.77
N GLU A 151 -24.28 38.69 45.12
CA GLU A 151 -24.12 40.12 45.00
C GLU A 151 -24.80 40.72 43.77
N GLU A 152 -25.57 39.93 43.00
CA GLU A 152 -26.23 40.30 41.73
C GLU A 152 -25.25 40.90 40.69
N ARG A 153 -23.99 40.45 40.68
CA ARG A 153 -22.95 40.83 39.74
C ARG A 153 -22.78 39.80 38.67
N VAL A 154 -22.30 40.23 37.49
CA VAL A 154 -21.91 39.29 36.39
C VAL A 154 -20.60 38.63 36.81
N ALA A 155 -20.59 37.29 36.80
CA ALA A 155 -19.38 36.50 37.03
C ALA A 155 -18.45 36.56 35.83
N ASP A 156 -17.14 36.48 36.06
CA ASP A 156 -16.14 36.32 35.01
C ASP A 156 -16.38 35.06 34.18
N ALA A 157 -15.89 35.00 32.94
CA ALA A 157 -15.93 33.80 32.15
C ALA A 157 -15.13 32.65 32.80
N PRO A 158 -15.58 31.39 32.67
CA PRO A 158 -14.83 30.25 33.17
C PRO A 158 -13.47 30.12 32.46
N PRO A 159 -12.45 29.56 33.14
CA PRO A 159 -11.17 29.35 32.50
C PRO A 159 -11.28 28.36 31.33
N ASP A 160 -10.48 28.57 30.27
CA ASP A 160 -10.42 27.70 29.10
C ASP A 160 -9.82 26.35 29.48
N LYS A 161 -10.45 25.29 28.99
CA LYS A 161 -9.96 23.93 29.20
C LYS A 161 -8.78 23.66 28.25
N PRO A 162 -7.61 23.23 28.78
CA PRO A 162 -6.48 22.88 27.95
C PRO A 162 -6.82 21.80 26.92
N SER A 163 -6.36 21.99 25.68
CA SER A 163 -6.43 20.98 24.62
C SER A 163 -5.25 20.01 24.73
N PHE A 164 -5.47 18.76 24.34
CA PHE A 164 -4.41 17.76 24.28
C PHE A 164 -3.76 17.79 22.90
N GLU A 165 -2.46 18.09 22.87
CA GLU A 165 -1.66 18.06 21.65
C GLU A 165 -1.15 16.64 21.37
N SER A 166 -1.31 16.18 20.11
CA SER A 166 -0.83 14.90 19.62
C SER A 166 0.14 15.11 18.45
N VAL A 167 1.15 14.25 18.35
CA VAL A 167 2.08 14.19 17.22
C VAL A 167 1.98 12.87 16.45
N PHE A 168 1.31 11.86 17.02
CA PHE A 168 1.00 10.62 16.34
C PHE A 168 -0.33 10.02 16.80
N VAL A 169 -0.85 9.11 16.00
CA VAL A 169 -2.06 8.32 16.28
C VAL A 169 -1.85 6.86 15.95
N GLN A 170 -2.55 5.99 16.69
CA GLN A 170 -2.65 4.55 16.49
C GLN A 170 -4.11 4.16 16.72
N ASP A 171 -4.60 3.14 16.06
CA ASP A 171 -5.97 2.60 16.25
C ASP A 171 -7.02 3.71 16.41
N VAL A 172 -7.17 4.54 15.38
CA VAL A 172 -8.06 5.71 15.42
C VAL A 172 -9.17 5.56 14.37
N THR A 173 -10.42 5.87 14.79
CA THR A 173 -11.53 5.95 13.84
C THR A 173 -11.44 7.19 12.96
N PRO A 174 -12.09 7.22 11.78
CA PRO A 174 -12.10 8.39 10.90
C PRO A 174 -12.51 9.69 11.61
N GLU A 175 -13.55 9.62 12.43
CA GLU A 175 -14.06 10.78 13.16
C GLU A 175 -13.05 11.28 14.20
N ALA A 176 -12.45 10.36 14.94
CA ALA A 176 -11.42 10.70 15.93
C ALA A 176 -10.16 11.27 15.26
N LEU A 177 -9.81 10.78 14.04
CA LEU A 177 -8.69 11.33 13.27
C LEU A 177 -8.96 12.78 12.82
N VAL A 178 -10.17 13.08 12.34
CA VAL A 178 -10.54 14.46 11.95
C VAL A 178 -10.52 15.38 13.17
N SER A 179 -11.07 14.93 14.32
CA SER A 179 -11.00 15.70 15.59
C SER A 179 -9.55 15.88 16.08
N ALA A 180 -8.69 14.86 15.93
CA ALA A 180 -7.28 14.99 16.27
C ALA A 180 -6.57 15.99 15.35
N LEU A 181 -6.83 15.97 14.03
CA LEU A 181 -6.25 16.87 13.06
C LEU A 181 -6.68 18.33 13.27
N SER A 182 -7.95 18.58 13.63
CA SER A 182 -8.42 19.94 13.92
C SER A 182 -7.71 20.59 15.12
N LYS A 183 -7.26 19.77 16.08
CA LYS A 183 -6.52 20.21 17.27
C LYS A 183 -5.00 20.24 17.06
N ASN A 184 -4.51 19.64 15.97
CA ASN A 184 -3.08 19.50 15.69
C ASN A 184 -2.80 19.91 14.22
N PRO A 185 -2.85 21.21 13.93
CA PRO A 185 -2.73 21.74 12.56
C PRO A 185 -1.39 21.41 11.89
N ARG A 186 -0.33 21.15 12.69
CA ARG A 186 0.96 20.66 12.18
C ARG A 186 0.82 19.37 11.38
N GLY A 187 -0.09 18.51 11.80
CA GLY A 187 -0.27 17.16 11.26
C GLY A 187 0.19 16.06 12.23
N LEU A 188 0.01 14.82 11.79
CA LEU A 188 0.18 13.63 12.62
C LEU A 188 0.98 12.54 11.88
N LEU A 189 1.68 11.70 12.64
CA LEU A 189 2.19 10.42 12.18
C LEU A 189 1.16 9.32 12.51
N ARG A 190 0.73 8.54 11.53
CA ARG A 190 0.03 7.28 11.76
C ARG A 190 1.04 6.13 11.82
N ILE A 191 1.03 5.39 12.93
CA ILE A 191 1.84 4.17 13.10
C ILE A 191 0.87 2.99 13.15
N GLU A 192 1.12 1.95 12.33
CA GLU A 192 0.20 0.83 12.17
C GLU A 192 0.93 -0.51 12.25
N ASP A 193 0.65 -1.29 13.28
CA ASP A 193 1.31 -2.58 13.48
C ASP A 193 0.96 -3.62 12.41
N GLU A 194 -0.27 -3.55 11.84
CA GLU A 194 -0.75 -4.44 10.78
C GLU A 194 -1.58 -3.65 9.76
N LEU A 195 -0.89 -3.10 8.77
CA LEU A 195 -1.50 -2.23 7.75
C LEU A 195 -2.55 -2.95 6.88
N GLY A 196 -2.37 -4.26 6.63
CA GLY A 196 -3.35 -5.07 5.90
C GLY A 196 -4.68 -5.17 6.65
N GLY A 197 -4.65 -5.23 7.98
CA GLY A 197 -5.84 -5.20 8.83
C GLY A 197 -6.55 -3.85 8.78
N MET A 198 -5.81 -2.75 8.86
CA MET A 198 -6.35 -1.39 8.72
C MET A 198 -7.09 -1.22 7.39
N VAL A 199 -6.47 -1.60 6.26
CA VAL A 199 -7.09 -1.47 4.94
C VAL A 199 -8.33 -2.35 4.81
N ALA A 200 -8.30 -3.58 5.34
CA ALA A 200 -9.45 -4.47 5.34
C ALA A 200 -10.63 -3.94 6.18
N SER A 201 -10.38 -3.10 7.19
CA SER A 201 -11.44 -2.52 8.03
C SER A 201 -12.23 -1.41 7.34
N PHE A 202 -11.69 -0.77 6.30
CA PHE A 202 -12.34 0.35 5.60
C PHE A 202 -13.75 0.03 5.08
N ASP A 203 -14.04 -1.22 4.78
CA ASP A 203 -15.29 -1.67 4.16
C ASP A 203 -16.20 -2.48 5.10
N GLN A 204 -15.74 -2.81 6.33
CA GLN A 204 -16.46 -3.76 7.21
C GLN A 204 -17.73 -3.22 7.86
N TYR A 205 -17.91 -1.92 7.99
CA TYR A 205 -18.98 -1.34 8.81
C TYR A 205 -20.20 -0.81 8.06
N LYS A 206 -20.37 -1.09 6.74
CA LYS A 206 -21.55 -0.61 6.00
C LYS A 206 -22.17 -1.66 5.08
N SER A 207 -23.41 -2.00 5.37
CA SER A 207 -24.38 -2.60 4.46
C SER A 207 -24.58 -1.66 3.26
N GLY A 208 -24.00 -1.97 2.10
CA GLY A 208 -24.21 -1.21 0.87
C GLY A 208 -22.98 -0.62 0.17
N GLY A 209 -21.75 -0.96 0.55
CA GLY A 209 -20.55 -0.72 -0.25
C GLY A 209 -19.90 0.66 -0.09
N LYS A 210 -18.63 0.75 -0.44
CA LYS A 210 -17.65 1.83 -0.53
C LYS A 210 -17.62 2.80 0.65
N GLY A 211 -16.67 2.56 1.55
CA GLY A 211 -16.48 3.31 2.77
C GLY A 211 -15.94 4.71 2.53
N ARG A 212 -16.57 5.73 3.15
CA ARG A 212 -16.05 7.12 3.21
C ARG A 212 -14.64 7.20 3.81
N GLU A 213 -14.17 6.16 4.49
CA GLU A 213 -12.85 6.12 5.10
C GLU A 213 -11.73 6.13 4.05
N ARG A 214 -11.88 5.36 2.97
CA ARG A 214 -10.93 5.39 1.84
C ARG A 214 -10.85 6.78 1.20
N ASP A 215 -11.99 7.41 0.93
CA ASP A 215 -12.05 8.75 0.35
C ASP A 215 -11.37 9.78 1.26
N MET A 216 -11.53 9.65 2.57
CA MET A 216 -10.84 10.48 3.55
C MET A 216 -9.31 10.29 3.47
N TRP A 217 -8.82 9.05 3.42
CA TRP A 217 -7.39 8.78 3.29
C TRP A 217 -6.81 9.26 1.95
N LEU A 218 -7.60 9.19 0.86
CA LEU A 218 -7.22 9.78 -0.43
C LEU A 218 -7.11 11.31 -0.35
N SER A 219 -8.05 11.97 0.32
CA SER A 219 -8.02 13.42 0.58
C SER A 219 -6.85 13.81 1.47
N ILE A 220 -6.58 13.07 2.54
CA ILE A 220 -5.41 13.27 3.41
C ILE A 220 -4.11 13.18 2.59
N TRP A 221 -3.96 12.16 1.75
CA TRP A 221 -2.75 11.99 0.95
C TRP A 221 -2.50 13.14 -0.02
N THR A 222 -3.57 13.71 -0.60
CA THR A 222 -3.46 14.88 -1.47
C THR A 222 -3.26 16.18 -0.70
N GLY A 223 -3.50 16.17 0.61
CA GLY A 223 -3.48 17.36 1.46
C GLY A 223 -4.69 18.29 1.25
N HIS A 224 -5.76 17.78 0.61
CA HIS A 224 -6.99 18.52 0.41
C HIS A 224 -7.78 18.63 1.71
N GLN A 225 -8.46 19.77 1.88
CA GLN A 225 -9.27 20.09 3.03
C GLN A 225 -10.29 19.00 3.38
N ILE A 226 -10.53 18.82 4.66
CA ILE A 226 -11.54 17.91 5.19
C ILE A 226 -12.57 18.72 5.97
N LYS A 227 -13.85 18.54 5.61
CA LYS A 227 -14.99 19.09 6.33
C LYS A 227 -15.89 17.97 6.83
N SER A 228 -16.21 17.98 8.11
CA SER A 228 -17.11 17.03 8.74
C SER A 228 -18.26 17.77 9.42
N ASP A 229 -19.48 17.59 8.89
CA ASP A 229 -20.72 18.23 9.39
C ASP A 229 -21.55 17.23 10.22
N ARG A 230 -20.92 16.29 10.94
CA ARG A 230 -21.67 15.33 11.75
C ARG A 230 -22.15 15.98 13.04
N LYS A 231 -23.33 15.51 13.53
CA LYS A 231 -23.83 15.84 14.88
C LYS A 231 -22.93 15.19 15.93
N SER A 232 -21.80 15.81 16.20
CA SER A 232 -20.94 15.53 17.37
C SER A 232 -21.05 16.70 18.34
N ASP A 233 -20.70 16.48 19.58
CA ASP A 233 -20.66 17.56 20.61
C ASP A 233 -19.67 18.69 20.24
N GLU A 234 -18.77 18.45 19.29
CA GLU A 234 -17.77 19.41 18.80
C GLU A 234 -18.27 20.27 17.62
N GLY A 235 -19.48 20.00 17.06
CA GLY A 235 -20.03 20.75 15.91
C GLY A 235 -19.39 20.41 14.58
N THR A 236 -19.32 21.40 13.64
CA THR A 236 -18.66 21.26 12.35
C THR A 236 -17.15 21.31 12.53
N LEU A 237 -16.44 20.27 12.08
CA LEU A 237 -14.97 20.25 12.06
C LEU A 237 -14.47 20.57 10.65
N TYR A 238 -13.49 21.48 10.57
CA TYR A 238 -12.84 21.87 9.33
C TYR A 238 -11.31 21.83 9.48
N VAL A 239 -10.67 21.07 8.61
CA VAL A 239 -9.20 20.93 8.56
C VAL A 239 -8.74 21.39 7.17
N PRO A 240 -8.23 22.61 7.03
CA PRO A 240 -7.87 23.18 5.73
C PRO A 240 -6.69 22.46 5.08
N ASN A 241 -5.69 22.12 5.86
CA ASN A 241 -4.43 21.52 5.40
C ASN A 241 -4.13 20.21 6.17
N PRO A 242 -4.90 19.10 5.97
CA PRO A 242 -4.63 17.86 6.68
C PRO A 242 -3.26 17.30 6.30
N ARG A 243 -2.46 16.92 7.28
CA ARG A 243 -1.14 16.31 7.10
C ARG A 243 -1.04 15.06 7.96
N VAL A 244 -1.07 13.91 7.32
CA VAL A 244 -0.78 12.63 7.98
C VAL A 244 0.20 11.86 7.12
N SER A 245 1.35 11.51 7.70
CA SER A 245 2.22 10.48 7.12
C SER A 245 1.91 9.14 7.78
N LEU A 246 2.08 8.04 7.05
CA LEU A 246 1.72 6.69 7.48
C LEU A 246 2.92 5.75 7.33
N VAL A 247 3.26 5.05 8.39
CA VAL A 247 4.15 3.89 8.35
C VAL A 247 3.44 2.69 8.98
N GLY A 248 3.52 1.54 8.34
CA GLY A 248 2.92 0.33 8.88
C GLY A 248 3.59 -0.94 8.41
N ASN A 249 3.44 -1.99 9.21
CA ASN A 249 4.01 -3.30 8.97
C ASN A 249 3.02 -4.20 8.20
N VAL A 250 3.56 -5.05 7.31
CA VAL A 250 2.77 -6.03 6.55
C VAL A 250 3.54 -7.35 6.51
N GLN A 251 2.84 -8.45 6.74
CA GLN A 251 3.38 -9.77 6.48
C GLN A 251 3.19 -10.13 4.99
N PRO A 252 4.13 -10.85 4.35
CA PRO A 252 4.01 -11.22 2.92
C PRO A 252 2.68 -11.89 2.58
N LYS A 253 2.19 -12.78 3.45
CA LYS A 253 0.90 -13.45 3.27
C LYS A 253 -0.31 -12.50 3.33
N MET A 254 -0.14 -11.30 3.87
CA MET A 254 -1.21 -10.31 4.03
C MET A 254 -1.17 -9.20 2.97
N ILE A 255 -0.18 -9.22 2.06
CA ILE A 255 -0.05 -8.22 0.99
C ILE A 255 -1.33 -8.13 0.14
N HIS A 256 -2.00 -9.26 -0.11
CA HIS A 256 -3.27 -9.29 -0.86
C HIS A 256 -4.40 -8.45 -0.23
N ARG A 257 -4.34 -8.18 1.08
CA ARG A 257 -5.30 -7.29 1.77
C ARG A 257 -4.97 -5.82 1.55
N LEU A 258 -3.66 -5.51 1.43
CA LEU A 258 -3.19 -4.17 1.14
C LEU A 258 -3.39 -3.81 -0.33
N LEU A 259 -3.14 -4.76 -1.22
CA LEU A 259 -3.22 -4.63 -2.68
C LEU A 259 -4.37 -5.50 -3.21
N PRO A 260 -5.63 -5.06 -3.05
CA PRO A 260 -6.78 -5.83 -3.50
C PRO A 260 -6.78 -5.97 -5.02
N TYR A 261 -7.45 -7.00 -5.50
CA TYR A 261 -7.48 -7.42 -6.90
C TYR A 261 -8.71 -6.91 -7.64
N GLY A 262 -8.58 -6.67 -8.95
CA GLY A 262 -9.69 -6.42 -9.86
C GLY A 262 -10.02 -4.95 -10.04
N GLU A 263 -11.24 -4.67 -10.49
CA GLU A 263 -11.75 -3.31 -10.77
C GLU A 263 -11.85 -2.39 -9.54
N ASP A 264 -11.65 -2.95 -8.34
CA ASP A 264 -11.65 -2.21 -7.06
C ASP A 264 -10.35 -1.44 -6.78
N HIS A 265 -9.62 -1.02 -7.82
CA HIS A 265 -8.46 -0.13 -7.68
C HIS A 265 -8.91 1.27 -7.25
N ASP A 266 -9.16 1.43 -5.95
CA ASP A 266 -9.55 2.70 -5.35
C ASP A 266 -8.43 3.75 -5.25
N GLY A 267 -7.25 3.38 -5.70
CA GLY A 267 -6.07 4.25 -5.71
C GLY A 267 -5.39 4.42 -4.35
N PHE A 268 -5.90 3.90 -3.22
CA PHE A 268 -5.24 4.01 -1.92
C PHE A 268 -3.93 3.21 -1.90
N ALA A 269 -3.98 1.95 -2.30
CA ALA A 269 -2.82 1.07 -2.38
C ALA A 269 -1.70 1.63 -3.27
N ALA A 270 -2.06 2.28 -4.38
CA ALA A 270 -1.13 2.94 -5.29
C ALA A 270 -0.36 4.13 -4.66
N ARG A 271 -0.82 4.62 -3.51
CA ARG A 271 -0.21 5.71 -2.74
C ARG A 271 0.72 5.23 -1.64
N ILE A 272 0.89 3.94 -1.48
CA ILE A 272 1.76 3.36 -0.47
C ILE A 272 3.11 2.99 -1.11
N LEU A 273 4.18 3.56 -0.60
CA LEU A 273 5.55 3.17 -0.95
C LEU A 273 5.84 1.82 -0.27
N LEU A 274 6.15 0.81 -1.06
CA LEU A 274 6.37 -0.54 -0.59
C LEU A 274 7.86 -0.78 -0.36
N SER A 275 8.22 -1.34 0.79
CA SER A 275 9.58 -1.80 1.10
C SER A 275 9.52 -3.29 1.41
N TYR A 276 10.02 -4.11 0.49
CA TYR A 276 10.04 -5.57 0.59
C TYR A 276 11.48 -6.08 0.34
N PRO A 277 12.39 -5.83 1.30
CA PRO A 277 13.80 -6.20 1.16
C PRO A 277 14.01 -7.73 1.11
N GLU A 278 15.22 -8.14 0.75
CA GLU A 278 15.63 -9.52 0.98
C GLU A 278 15.73 -9.79 2.49
N PRO A 279 15.28 -10.96 2.95
CA PRO A 279 15.44 -11.32 4.35
C PRO A 279 16.93 -11.41 4.70
N VAL A 280 17.30 -10.87 5.84
CA VAL A 280 18.66 -11.03 6.38
C VAL A 280 18.70 -12.23 7.31
N ARG A 281 19.88 -12.84 7.41
CA ARG A 281 20.09 -13.90 8.42
C ARG A 281 20.05 -13.25 9.80
N VAL A 282 19.11 -13.68 10.64
CA VAL A 282 19.02 -13.22 12.02
C VAL A 282 20.11 -13.90 12.84
N GLU A 283 21.07 -13.12 13.30
CA GLU A 283 22.17 -13.56 14.15
C GLU A 283 22.29 -12.62 15.35
N TRP A 284 22.76 -13.15 16.48
CA TRP A 284 23.06 -12.32 17.63
C TRP A 284 24.15 -11.29 17.29
N SER A 285 23.93 -10.03 17.63
CA SER A 285 24.90 -8.96 17.50
C SER A 285 25.08 -8.28 18.85
N ASP A 286 26.32 -8.03 19.27
CA ASP A 286 26.65 -7.22 20.43
C ASP A 286 26.68 -5.71 20.09
N THR A 287 26.38 -5.35 18.85
CA THR A 287 26.30 -3.95 18.42
C THR A 287 25.12 -3.26 19.10
N GLU A 288 25.41 -2.17 19.79
CA GLU A 288 24.41 -1.30 20.41
C GLU A 288 24.24 0.01 19.64
N ILE A 289 23.00 0.46 19.53
CA ILE A 289 22.73 1.81 19.00
C ILE A 289 23.14 2.82 20.06
N SER A 290 24.30 3.46 19.86
CA SER A 290 24.84 4.42 20.83
C SER A 290 23.91 5.61 21.07
N CYS A 291 24.01 6.21 22.26
CA CYS A 291 23.29 7.45 22.58
C CYS A 291 23.64 8.60 21.63
N GLU A 292 24.81 8.58 20.98
CA GLU A 292 25.24 9.60 20.04
C GLU A 292 24.41 9.55 18.76
N PHE A 293 24.22 8.35 18.13
CA PHE A 293 23.40 8.20 16.93
C PHE A 293 21.95 8.61 17.19
N ARG A 294 21.37 8.12 18.29
CA ARG A 294 20.03 8.52 18.70
C ARG A 294 19.91 10.03 18.91
N ARG A 295 20.93 10.67 19.48
CA ARG A 295 20.93 12.12 19.72
C ARG A 295 21.01 12.90 18.40
N LYS A 296 21.86 12.49 17.46
CA LYS A 296 21.95 13.12 16.13
C LYS A 296 20.62 13.05 15.39
N TYR A 297 19.99 11.87 15.39
CA TYR A 297 18.68 11.67 14.79
C TYR A 297 17.59 12.48 15.49
N GLN A 298 17.56 12.45 16.82
CA GLN A 298 16.63 13.25 17.63
C GLN A 298 16.74 14.75 17.29
N LYS A 299 17.97 15.30 17.18
CA LYS A 299 18.21 16.70 16.84
C LYS A 299 17.69 17.05 15.45
N LEU A 300 17.88 16.18 14.47
CA LEU A 300 17.31 16.37 13.13
C LEU A 300 15.79 16.51 13.20
N ILE A 301 15.11 15.56 13.84
CA ILE A 301 13.64 15.58 13.94
C ILE A 301 13.15 16.80 14.74
N GLU A 302 13.82 17.18 15.83
CA GLU A 302 13.52 18.41 16.56
C GLU A 302 13.74 19.68 15.71
N GLY A 303 14.78 19.70 14.87
CA GLY A 303 15.02 20.77 13.91
C GLY A 303 13.87 20.92 12.91
N LEU A 304 13.37 19.81 12.37
CA LEU A 304 12.21 19.82 11.47
C LEU A 304 10.94 20.32 12.15
N TYR A 305 10.73 19.99 13.42
CA TYR A 305 9.60 20.54 14.21
C TYR A 305 9.70 22.05 14.47
N LYS A 306 10.89 22.66 14.38
CA LYS A 306 11.08 24.11 14.54
C LYS A 306 10.74 24.91 13.28
N LEU A 307 10.55 24.27 12.14
CA LEU A 307 10.09 24.94 10.94
C LEU A 307 8.68 25.48 11.17
N GLU A 308 8.51 26.76 11.29
CA GLU A 308 7.20 27.39 11.51
C GLU A 308 6.42 27.46 10.20
N ALA A 309 5.10 27.25 10.25
CA ALA A 309 4.22 27.47 9.12
C ALA A 309 4.02 28.97 8.87
N GLY A 310 3.64 29.34 7.66
CA GLY A 310 3.19 30.69 7.36
C GLY A 310 1.83 30.98 8.01
N LEU A 311 1.54 32.26 8.18
CA LEU A 311 0.22 32.75 8.58
C LEU A 311 -0.63 32.99 7.32
N ASN A 312 -1.93 32.81 7.43
CA ASN A 312 -2.84 33.17 6.36
C ASN A 312 -2.99 34.69 6.29
N GLU A 313 -2.37 35.30 5.26
CA GLU A 313 -2.37 36.77 5.09
C GLU A 313 -3.76 37.32 4.76
N GLU A 314 -4.67 36.52 4.16
CA GLU A 314 -6.00 36.98 3.76
C GLU A 314 -6.99 37.00 4.93
N THR A 315 -6.93 36.01 5.80
CA THR A 315 -7.89 35.88 6.91
C THR A 315 -7.37 36.47 8.22
N HIS A 316 -6.06 36.73 8.34
CA HIS A 316 -5.39 37.08 9.60
C HIS A 316 -5.74 36.14 10.77
N ASP A 317 -6.15 34.92 10.44
CA ASP A 317 -6.52 33.91 11.42
C ASP A 317 -5.25 33.21 11.90
N GLU A 318 -4.83 33.51 13.12
CA GLU A 318 -3.63 32.93 13.75
C GLU A 318 -3.76 31.41 13.97
N ASP A 319 -4.98 30.89 13.95
CA ASP A 319 -5.26 29.46 14.15
C ASP A 319 -5.11 28.64 12.84
N VAL A 320 -5.04 29.30 11.67
CA VAL A 320 -4.90 28.63 10.36
C VAL A 320 -3.45 28.68 9.89
N SER A 321 -2.78 27.55 10.00
CA SER A 321 -1.42 27.36 9.49
C SER A 321 -1.42 27.17 7.96
N GLU A 322 -0.69 28.02 7.23
CA GLU A 322 -0.47 27.90 5.80
C GLU A 322 0.94 27.35 5.52
N PRO A 323 1.12 26.45 4.54
CA PRO A 323 2.44 25.93 4.20
C PRO A 323 3.28 26.98 3.47
N VAL A 324 4.56 27.10 3.84
CA VAL A 324 5.54 27.86 3.07
C VAL A 324 5.91 27.07 1.80
N GLU A 325 5.81 27.71 0.64
CA GLU A 325 6.13 27.10 -0.66
C GLU A 325 7.64 27.07 -0.91
N ILE A 326 8.21 25.88 -1.06
CA ILE A 326 9.63 25.68 -1.34
C ILE A 326 9.84 25.44 -2.83
N SER A 327 10.53 26.37 -3.48
CA SER A 327 10.81 26.31 -4.91
C SER A 327 12.04 25.45 -5.20
N PHE A 328 12.05 24.87 -6.40
CA PHE A 328 13.24 24.20 -6.97
C PHE A 328 14.20 25.24 -7.55
N THR A 329 15.52 24.98 -7.46
CA THR A 329 16.48 25.69 -8.32
C THR A 329 16.24 25.32 -9.79
N ALA A 330 16.81 26.08 -10.73
CA ALA A 330 16.60 25.82 -12.16
C ALA A 330 17.09 24.43 -12.56
N GLU A 331 18.28 24.03 -12.07
CA GLU A 331 18.89 22.73 -12.33
C GLU A 331 18.06 21.59 -11.71
N ALA A 332 17.64 21.74 -10.46
CA ALA A 332 16.80 20.78 -9.77
C ALA A 332 15.46 20.56 -10.51
N LYS A 333 14.85 21.65 -11.00
CA LYS A 333 13.62 21.59 -11.77
C LYS A 333 13.80 20.91 -13.11
N GLY A 334 14.93 21.17 -13.80
CA GLY A 334 15.31 20.50 -15.05
C GLY A 334 15.38 18.98 -14.83
N ARG A 335 16.15 18.55 -13.84
CA ARG A 335 16.33 17.12 -13.52
C ARG A 335 15.04 16.44 -13.07
N PHE A 336 14.21 17.12 -12.28
CA PHE A 336 12.88 16.63 -11.91
C PHE A 336 11.98 16.45 -13.14
N SER A 337 12.03 17.39 -14.10
CA SER A 337 11.25 17.30 -15.35
C SER A 337 11.68 16.09 -16.20
N GLU A 338 12.96 15.80 -16.27
CA GLU A 338 13.51 14.61 -16.92
C GLU A 338 12.97 13.34 -16.26
N TYR A 339 13.09 13.22 -14.92
CA TYR A 339 12.56 12.07 -14.17
C TYR A 339 11.06 11.87 -14.38
N PHE A 340 10.29 12.96 -14.42
CA PHE A 340 8.85 12.90 -14.71
C PHE A 340 8.58 12.25 -16.08
N ASN A 341 9.35 12.67 -17.10
CA ASN A 341 9.21 12.13 -18.46
C ASN A 341 9.70 10.67 -18.55
N GLU A 342 10.83 10.35 -17.92
CA GLU A 342 11.38 8.99 -17.81
C GLU A 342 10.35 8.04 -17.19
N THR A 343 9.79 8.41 -16.03
CA THR A 343 8.77 7.61 -15.32
C THR A 343 7.49 7.45 -16.13
N THR A 344 7.11 8.48 -16.92
CA THR A 344 5.95 8.40 -17.81
C THR A 344 6.21 7.49 -19.00
N ALA A 345 7.42 7.55 -19.57
CA ALA A 345 7.84 6.69 -20.68
C ALA A 345 7.92 5.20 -20.25
N GLU A 346 8.46 4.93 -19.04
CA GLU A 346 8.47 3.58 -18.46
C GLU A 346 7.07 2.96 -18.41
N ALA A 347 6.07 3.71 -17.92
CA ALA A 347 4.69 3.23 -17.79
C ALA A 347 3.98 3.01 -19.14
N ARG A 348 4.53 3.52 -20.25
CA ARG A 348 4.00 3.37 -21.61
C ARG A 348 4.82 2.41 -22.45
N ALA A 349 5.89 1.84 -21.91
CA ALA A 349 6.74 0.91 -22.65
C ALA A 349 5.98 -0.38 -22.96
N PRO A 350 6.21 -0.99 -24.15
CA PRO A 350 5.65 -2.29 -24.47
C PRO A 350 6.04 -3.33 -23.40
N GLY A 351 5.07 -4.13 -22.94
CA GLY A 351 5.29 -5.15 -21.91
C GLY A 351 5.38 -4.60 -20.48
N PHE A 352 5.03 -3.32 -20.26
CA PHE A 352 4.89 -2.79 -18.91
C PHE A 352 3.69 -3.46 -18.19
N ASP A 353 3.88 -3.89 -16.97
CA ASP A 353 2.82 -4.49 -16.16
C ASP A 353 1.74 -3.45 -15.81
N ASP A 354 0.55 -3.59 -16.37
CA ASP A 354 -0.57 -2.65 -16.20
C ASP A 354 -0.94 -2.43 -14.73
N ARG A 355 -0.73 -3.43 -13.88
CA ARG A 355 -0.96 -3.34 -12.43
C ARG A 355 -0.08 -2.30 -11.75
N LEU A 356 1.09 -2.01 -12.31
CA LEU A 356 2.02 -1.00 -11.84
C LEU A 356 1.70 0.42 -12.34
N SER A 357 0.76 0.58 -13.27
CA SER A 357 0.42 1.89 -13.86
C SER A 357 -0.04 2.90 -12.80
N TYR A 358 -0.81 2.45 -11.81
CA TYR A 358 -1.30 3.31 -10.72
C TYR A 358 -0.18 3.79 -9.79
N PRO A 359 0.70 2.93 -9.22
CA PRO A 359 1.85 3.39 -8.43
C PRO A 359 2.78 4.29 -9.24
N TRP A 360 3.08 3.96 -10.53
CA TRP A 360 3.94 4.80 -11.38
C TRP A 360 3.40 6.22 -11.54
N ALA A 361 2.08 6.37 -11.69
CA ALA A 361 1.45 7.68 -11.73
C ALA A 361 1.69 8.50 -10.45
N LYS A 362 1.84 7.85 -9.28
CA LYS A 362 2.08 8.50 -7.99
C LYS A 362 3.56 8.79 -7.74
N PHE A 363 4.47 7.96 -8.27
CA PHE A 363 5.91 8.13 -8.08
C PHE A 363 6.43 9.48 -8.58
N ARG A 364 5.80 10.10 -9.58
CA ARG A 364 6.15 11.44 -10.05
C ARG A 364 5.96 12.50 -8.96
N GLY A 365 4.82 12.50 -8.26
CA GLY A 365 4.57 13.39 -7.12
C GLY A 365 5.44 13.02 -5.91
N TYR A 366 5.62 11.72 -5.65
CA TYR A 366 6.48 11.26 -4.55
C TYR A 366 7.93 11.72 -4.69
N CYS A 367 8.47 11.80 -5.90
CA CYS A 367 9.82 12.34 -6.11
C CYS A 367 9.94 13.79 -5.58
N ALA A 368 8.95 14.64 -5.85
CA ALA A 368 8.92 16.00 -5.31
C ALA A 368 8.77 16.03 -3.79
N ARG A 369 7.94 15.14 -3.21
CA ARG A 369 7.76 15.02 -1.76
C ARG A 369 9.04 14.58 -1.06
N VAL A 370 9.71 13.56 -1.61
CA VAL A 370 11.00 13.07 -1.07
C VAL A 370 12.07 14.15 -1.20
N ALA A 371 12.17 14.83 -2.35
CA ALA A 371 13.09 15.95 -2.53
C ALA A 371 12.85 17.08 -1.51
N LEU A 372 11.59 17.42 -1.22
CA LEU A 372 11.23 18.36 -0.16
C LEU A 372 11.73 17.89 1.20
N VAL A 373 11.49 16.61 1.55
CA VAL A 373 11.91 16.05 2.85
C VAL A 373 13.43 16.12 2.99
N LEU A 374 14.19 15.72 1.95
CA LEU A 374 15.65 15.77 1.94
C LEU A 374 16.16 17.22 2.07
N SER A 375 15.57 18.15 1.32
CA SER A 375 15.88 19.57 1.40
C SER A 375 15.66 20.14 2.81
N MET A 376 14.52 19.85 3.43
CA MET A 376 14.25 20.35 4.79
C MET A 376 15.14 19.69 5.86
N CYS A 377 15.53 18.43 5.66
CA CYS A 377 16.54 17.81 6.52
C CYS A 377 17.89 18.50 6.40
N ARG A 378 18.32 18.89 5.19
CA ARG A 378 19.54 19.66 4.95
C ARG A 378 19.44 21.04 5.62
N VAL A 379 18.34 21.74 5.45
CA VAL A 379 18.07 23.03 6.13
C VAL A 379 18.17 22.88 7.67
N ALA A 380 17.55 21.86 8.23
CA ALA A 380 17.56 21.63 9.69
C ALA A 380 18.93 21.23 10.26
N LEU A 381 19.83 20.70 9.43
CA LEU A 381 21.17 20.27 9.83
C LEU A 381 22.23 21.35 9.62
N GLU A 382 22.11 22.15 8.56
CA GLU A 382 23.18 23.00 8.03
C GLU A 382 22.81 24.50 8.04
N ASP A 383 21.60 24.86 8.50
CA ASP A 383 21.05 26.24 8.41
C ASP A 383 21.13 26.81 6.97
N ALA A 384 20.86 25.95 5.99
CA ALA A 384 20.94 26.26 4.58
C ALA A 384 19.69 27.01 4.08
N GLU A 385 19.77 27.60 2.88
CA GLU A 385 18.62 28.23 2.23
C GLU A 385 17.49 27.22 1.97
N GLU A 386 16.24 27.62 2.22
CA GLU A 386 15.05 26.81 1.99
C GLU A 386 14.70 26.75 0.49
N LYS A 387 15.45 25.95 -0.25
CA LYS A 387 15.25 25.63 -1.67
C LYS A 387 15.56 24.17 -1.93
N ILE A 388 14.80 23.55 -2.83
CA ILE A 388 15.12 22.21 -3.34
C ILE A 388 16.21 22.34 -4.39
N ILE A 389 17.42 21.83 -4.09
CA ILE A 389 18.59 21.87 -4.96
C ILE A 389 18.73 20.57 -5.76
N LEU A 390 19.66 20.56 -6.73
CA LEU A 390 19.89 19.41 -7.61
C LEU A 390 20.17 18.13 -6.82
N ASP A 391 21.03 18.19 -5.80
CA ASP A 391 21.40 17.02 -4.98
C ASP A 391 20.18 16.42 -4.25
N ASP A 392 19.24 17.27 -3.78
CA ASP A 392 18.00 16.81 -3.15
C ASP A 392 17.16 16.00 -4.16
N VAL A 393 17.09 16.44 -5.43
CA VAL A 393 16.33 15.75 -6.50
C VAL A 393 17.05 14.47 -6.92
N GLU A 394 18.37 14.48 -7.11
CA GLU A 394 19.12 13.28 -7.48
C GLU A 394 19.03 12.18 -6.42
N ASN A 395 19.10 12.55 -5.15
CA ASN A 395 18.93 11.63 -4.05
C ASN A 395 17.49 11.13 -3.94
N ALA A 396 16.49 11.99 -4.17
CA ALA A 396 15.09 11.58 -4.26
C ALA A 396 14.86 10.57 -5.39
N ILE A 397 15.49 10.76 -6.56
CA ILE A 397 15.40 9.84 -7.69
C ILE A 397 16.00 8.47 -7.34
N LYS A 398 17.15 8.41 -6.65
CA LYS A 398 17.73 7.13 -6.17
C LYS A 398 16.75 6.39 -5.25
N ILE A 399 16.15 7.11 -4.30
CA ILE A 399 15.13 6.56 -3.37
C ILE A 399 13.90 6.10 -4.15
N MET A 400 13.43 6.86 -5.13
CA MET A 400 12.27 6.46 -5.93
C MET A 400 12.55 5.25 -6.83
N ASN A 401 13.76 5.10 -7.35
CA ASN A 401 14.17 3.91 -8.11
C ASN A 401 14.17 2.65 -7.23
N TYR A 402 14.58 2.78 -5.96
CA TYR A 402 14.39 1.72 -4.98
C TYR A 402 12.90 1.35 -4.84
N PHE A 403 12.00 2.31 -4.62
CA PHE A 403 10.58 2.03 -4.47
C PHE A 403 9.93 1.47 -5.76
N LYS A 404 10.39 1.88 -6.94
CA LYS A 404 10.00 1.26 -8.22
C LYS A 404 10.36 -0.23 -8.27
N ALA A 405 11.57 -0.58 -7.86
CA ALA A 405 12.01 -1.97 -7.82
C ALA A 405 11.24 -2.79 -6.77
N MET A 406 10.99 -2.21 -5.59
CA MET A 406 10.20 -2.85 -4.54
C MET A 406 8.73 -3.04 -4.94
N ALA A 407 8.14 -2.10 -5.67
CA ALA A 407 6.80 -2.27 -6.23
C ALA A 407 6.77 -3.44 -7.21
N ARG A 408 7.72 -3.52 -8.17
CA ARG A 408 7.83 -4.66 -9.10
C ARG A 408 7.95 -5.99 -8.34
N ARG A 409 8.81 -6.05 -7.33
CA ARG A 409 9.00 -7.24 -6.49
C ARG A 409 7.73 -7.64 -5.76
N THR A 410 7.05 -6.67 -5.13
CA THR A 410 5.83 -6.93 -4.36
C THR A 410 4.69 -7.41 -5.26
N TYR A 411 4.50 -6.77 -6.41
CA TYR A 411 3.45 -7.16 -7.36
C TYR A 411 3.76 -8.50 -8.04
N ALA A 412 5.03 -8.83 -8.28
CA ALA A 412 5.42 -10.17 -8.75
C ALA A 412 5.14 -11.25 -7.68
N GLY A 413 5.37 -10.95 -6.40
CA GLY A 413 5.08 -11.87 -5.30
C GLY A 413 3.60 -12.13 -5.05
N LEU A 414 2.72 -11.29 -5.60
CA LEU A 414 1.27 -11.54 -5.59
C LEU A 414 0.83 -12.54 -6.67
N TYR A 415 1.65 -12.76 -7.70
CA TYR A 415 1.38 -13.74 -8.73
C TYR A 415 1.46 -15.15 -8.11
N GLY A 416 0.45 -15.99 -8.36
CA GLY A 416 0.38 -17.34 -7.80
C GLY A 416 -0.14 -17.45 -6.36
N GLN A 417 -0.26 -16.36 -5.60
CA GLN A 417 -0.80 -16.39 -4.23
C GLN A 417 -2.33 -16.23 -4.16
N ARG A 418 -2.96 -15.91 -5.26
CA ARG A 418 -4.42 -15.64 -5.30
C ARG A 418 -5.21 -16.90 -5.58
N PRO A 419 -6.42 -17.00 -5.03
CA PRO A 419 -7.32 -18.09 -5.37
C PRO A 419 -7.54 -18.23 -6.89
N ASP A 420 -7.62 -17.10 -7.63
CA ASP A 420 -7.81 -17.11 -9.07
C ASP A 420 -6.55 -17.55 -9.83
N ASP A 421 -5.37 -17.10 -9.42
CA ASP A 421 -4.09 -17.50 -10.03
C ASP A 421 -3.78 -18.98 -9.75
N ARG A 422 -4.05 -19.47 -8.52
CA ARG A 422 -3.88 -20.89 -8.16
C ARG A 422 -4.89 -21.76 -8.91
N LEU A 423 -6.12 -21.29 -9.04
CA LEU A 423 -7.13 -21.96 -9.86
C LEU A 423 -6.73 -21.98 -11.34
N ALA A 424 -6.23 -20.86 -11.87
CA ALA A 424 -5.71 -20.80 -13.25
C ALA A 424 -4.54 -21.78 -13.45
N ALA A 425 -3.57 -21.78 -12.53
CA ALA A 425 -2.42 -22.68 -12.57
C ALA A 425 -2.85 -24.16 -12.53
N ALA A 426 -3.79 -24.52 -11.65
CA ALA A 426 -4.33 -25.87 -11.55
C ALA A 426 -5.09 -26.29 -12.82
N VAL A 427 -5.81 -25.37 -13.46
CA VAL A 427 -6.49 -25.62 -14.74
C VAL A 427 -5.47 -25.80 -15.86
N VAL A 428 -4.42 -24.98 -15.90
CA VAL A 428 -3.34 -25.09 -16.90
C VAL A 428 -2.63 -26.45 -16.74
N GLU A 429 -2.22 -26.83 -15.54
CA GLU A 429 -1.59 -28.11 -15.25
C GLU A 429 -2.49 -29.29 -15.68
N LEU A 430 -3.78 -29.24 -15.33
CA LEU A 430 -4.75 -30.26 -15.73
C LEU A 430 -4.86 -30.37 -17.26
N LEU A 431 -4.75 -29.27 -18.00
CA LEU A 431 -4.82 -29.25 -19.47
C LEU A 431 -3.51 -29.71 -20.11
N GLU A 432 -2.35 -29.43 -19.50
CA GLU A 432 -1.03 -29.87 -19.99
C GLU A 432 -0.93 -31.40 -20.04
N ASP A 433 -1.56 -32.08 -19.09
CA ASP A 433 -1.60 -33.56 -19.02
C ASP A 433 -2.59 -34.18 -20.02
N LEU A 434 -3.41 -33.41 -20.69
CA LEU A 434 -4.42 -33.91 -21.62
C LEU A 434 -3.94 -33.90 -23.09
N PRO A 435 -4.37 -34.90 -23.91
CA PRO A 435 -4.07 -34.91 -25.33
C PRO A 435 -4.56 -33.64 -26.04
N GLY A 436 -3.64 -32.95 -26.73
CA GLY A 436 -3.95 -31.69 -27.42
C GLY A 436 -4.18 -30.51 -26.49
N ARG A 437 -3.79 -30.61 -25.20
CA ARG A 437 -3.89 -29.52 -24.19
C ARG A 437 -5.30 -28.93 -24.10
N ARG A 438 -6.32 -29.79 -24.23
CA ARG A 438 -7.72 -29.41 -24.38
C ARG A 438 -8.64 -30.33 -23.61
N TRP A 439 -9.68 -29.77 -23.01
CA TRP A 439 -10.77 -30.51 -22.39
C TRP A 439 -12.12 -30.02 -22.89
N TYR A 440 -13.02 -30.99 -23.24
CA TYR A 440 -14.39 -30.76 -23.64
C TYR A 440 -15.31 -31.72 -22.90
N GLY A 441 -16.42 -31.22 -22.33
CA GLY A 441 -17.36 -32.07 -21.62
C GLY A 441 -18.50 -31.31 -20.98
N SER A 442 -19.28 -32.01 -20.15
CA SER A 442 -20.41 -31.40 -19.45
C SER A 442 -19.92 -30.44 -18.34
N PRO A 443 -20.71 -29.39 -18.00
CA PRO A 443 -20.37 -28.50 -16.87
C PRO A 443 -20.18 -29.21 -15.54
N SER A 444 -20.90 -30.32 -15.28
CA SER A 444 -20.75 -31.09 -14.06
C SER A 444 -19.43 -31.86 -13.99
N ASP A 445 -19.00 -32.44 -15.11
CA ASP A 445 -17.73 -33.17 -15.19
C ASP A 445 -16.56 -32.20 -15.10
N GLY A 446 -16.63 -31.04 -15.79
CA GLY A 446 -15.64 -29.99 -15.70
C GLY A 446 -15.50 -29.44 -14.27
N PHE A 447 -16.62 -29.20 -13.62
CA PHE A 447 -16.67 -28.75 -12.24
C PHE A 447 -15.99 -29.76 -11.30
N THR A 448 -16.30 -31.05 -11.43
CA THR A 448 -15.72 -32.12 -10.61
C THR A 448 -14.20 -32.19 -10.79
N LYS A 449 -13.72 -32.23 -12.04
CA LYS A 449 -12.29 -32.28 -12.36
C LYS A 449 -11.50 -31.08 -11.80
N ILE A 450 -12.02 -29.87 -11.99
CA ILE A 450 -11.35 -28.65 -11.52
C ILE A 450 -11.37 -28.56 -9.99
N ARG A 451 -12.45 -29.02 -9.35
CA ARG A 451 -12.54 -29.03 -7.90
C ARG A 451 -11.62 -30.08 -7.26
N GLU A 452 -11.37 -31.19 -7.94
CA GLU A 452 -10.36 -32.17 -7.53
C GLU A 452 -8.93 -31.63 -7.69
N ALA A 453 -8.70 -30.79 -8.70
CA ALA A 453 -7.40 -30.18 -8.98
C ALA A 453 -7.09 -28.96 -8.11
N SER A 454 -8.10 -28.23 -7.61
CA SER A 454 -7.89 -26.99 -6.86
C SER A 454 -8.90 -26.78 -5.73
N GLU A 455 -8.40 -26.51 -4.52
CA GLU A 455 -9.21 -26.12 -3.36
C GLU A 455 -9.84 -24.73 -3.52
N ASP A 456 -9.31 -23.92 -4.43
CA ASP A 456 -9.79 -22.56 -4.74
C ASP A 456 -10.97 -22.53 -5.69
N ALA A 457 -11.41 -23.68 -6.20
CA ALA A 457 -12.60 -23.80 -7.01
C ALA A 457 -13.85 -23.47 -6.18
N PRO A 458 -14.78 -22.59 -6.67
CA PRO A 458 -16.02 -22.27 -5.99
C PRO A 458 -16.87 -23.48 -5.65
N ALA A 459 -17.81 -23.28 -4.73
CA ALA A 459 -18.67 -24.38 -4.25
C ALA A 459 -19.72 -24.84 -5.29
N SER A 460 -19.91 -24.10 -6.39
CA SER A 460 -20.92 -24.41 -7.41
C SER A 460 -20.39 -24.23 -8.84
N ALA A 461 -20.88 -25.06 -9.77
CA ALA A 461 -20.52 -24.99 -11.19
C ALA A 461 -20.88 -23.65 -11.85
N PRO A 462 -22.01 -22.96 -11.55
CA PRO A 462 -22.29 -21.63 -12.09
C PRO A 462 -21.30 -20.56 -11.65
N GLU A 463 -20.85 -20.59 -10.38
CA GLU A 463 -19.83 -19.67 -9.88
C GLU A 463 -18.47 -19.95 -10.49
N LEU A 464 -18.11 -21.22 -10.63
CA LEU A 464 -16.88 -21.63 -11.29
C LEU A 464 -16.88 -21.19 -12.77
N CYS A 465 -18.00 -21.32 -13.47
CA CYS A 465 -18.15 -20.86 -14.85
C CYS A 465 -17.81 -19.37 -14.98
N LYS A 466 -18.44 -18.52 -14.18
CA LYS A 466 -18.16 -17.07 -14.17
C LYS A 466 -16.71 -16.73 -13.81
N LYS A 467 -16.13 -17.51 -12.90
CA LYS A 467 -14.75 -17.33 -12.50
C LYS A 467 -13.78 -17.72 -13.60
N LEU A 468 -14.03 -18.82 -14.30
CA LEU A 468 -13.24 -19.26 -15.45
C LEU A 468 -13.33 -18.29 -16.63
N GLU A 469 -14.52 -17.71 -16.90
CA GLU A 469 -14.68 -16.65 -17.92
C GLU A 469 -13.76 -15.47 -17.62
N LYS A 470 -13.75 -15.01 -16.36
CA LYS A 470 -12.89 -13.90 -15.94
C LYS A 470 -11.40 -14.25 -16.02
N ILE A 471 -11.01 -15.43 -15.50
CA ILE A 471 -9.62 -15.90 -15.55
C ILE A 471 -9.14 -16.01 -17.01
N ALA A 472 -9.94 -16.64 -17.88
CA ALA A 472 -9.56 -16.85 -19.28
C ALA A 472 -9.48 -15.55 -20.08
N ALA A 473 -10.27 -14.52 -19.72
CA ALA A 473 -10.20 -13.20 -20.35
C ALA A 473 -8.85 -12.50 -20.07
N ASP A 474 -8.28 -12.74 -18.88
CA ASP A 474 -7.03 -12.09 -18.44
C ASP A 474 -5.79 -12.99 -18.61
N HIS A 475 -5.96 -14.29 -18.95
CA HIS A 475 -4.86 -15.25 -19.01
C HIS A 475 -4.29 -15.37 -20.44
N PRO A 476 -2.96 -15.29 -20.63
CA PRO A 476 -2.37 -15.25 -21.98
C PRO A 476 -2.61 -16.50 -22.81
N VAL A 477 -2.58 -17.68 -22.20
CA VAL A 477 -2.66 -18.97 -22.92
C VAL A 477 -3.92 -19.79 -22.64
N LEU A 478 -4.72 -19.47 -21.61
CA LEU A 478 -5.94 -20.20 -21.28
C LEU A 478 -7.14 -19.62 -22.04
N ARG A 479 -7.90 -20.47 -22.70
CA ARG A 479 -9.19 -20.14 -23.30
C ARG A 479 -10.31 -20.94 -22.67
N PHE A 480 -11.43 -20.31 -22.44
CA PHE A 480 -12.63 -20.93 -21.91
C PHE A 480 -13.85 -20.54 -22.73
N GLU A 481 -14.58 -21.53 -23.21
CA GLU A 481 -15.83 -21.35 -23.93
C GLU A 481 -16.91 -22.23 -23.30
N HIS A 482 -18.13 -21.74 -23.23
CA HIS A 482 -19.26 -22.52 -22.79
C HIS A 482 -20.50 -22.21 -23.62
N GLY A 483 -21.42 -23.17 -23.71
CA GLY A 483 -22.60 -22.98 -24.52
C GLY A 483 -23.55 -24.17 -24.47
N ARG A 484 -24.38 -24.26 -25.51
CA ARG A 484 -25.24 -25.40 -25.77
C ARG A 484 -24.94 -25.97 -27.15
N GLU A 485 -24.89 -27.28 -27.24
CA GLU A 485 -24.71 -27.97 -28.51
C GLU A 485 -25.85 -27.67 -29.49
N SER A 486 -25.54 -27.63 -30.76
CA SER A 486 -26.53 -27.48 -31.85
C SER A 486 -27.34 -28.77 -32.11
N SER A 487 -27.11 -29.83 -31.34
CA SER A 487 -27.82 -31.11 -31.42
C SER A 487 -29.28 -31.02 -30.95
N ARG A 488 -30.12 -32.03 -31.29
CA ARG A 488 -31.51 -32.09 -30.81
C ARG A 488 -31.65 -32.08 -29.28
N GLU A 489 -30.65 -32.55 -28.56
CA GLU A 489 -30.65 -32.64 -27.09
C GLU A 489 -30.21 -31.35 -26.41
N ARG A 490 -29.57 -30.40 -27.11
CA ARG A 490 -29.12 -29.08 -26.61
C ARG A 490 -28.34 -29.17 -25.28
N ASN A 491 -27.46 -30.15 -25.15
CA ASN A 491 -26.63 -30.32 -23.96
C ASN A 491 -25.74 -29.11 -23.76
N ARG A 492 -25.55 -28.73 -22.48
CA ARG A 492 -24.58 -27.69 -22.13
C ARG A 492 -23.18 -28.26 -22.16
N TYR A 493 -22.20 -27.47 -22.63
CA TYR A 493 -20.79 -27.86 -22.64
C TYR A 493 -19.89 -26.78 -22.09
N TRP A 494 -18.70 -27.19 -21.64
CA TRP A 494 -17.52 -26.38 -21.37
C TRP A 494 -16.39 -26.87 -22.26
N LEU A 495 -15.61 -25.91 -22.76
CA LEU A 495 -14.39 -26.11 -23.49
C LEU A 495 -13.28 -25.32 -22.85
N LEU A 496 -12.21 -25.98 -22.46
CA LEU A 496 -10.99 -25.40 -21.93
C LEU A 496 -9.85 -25.79 -22.85
N GLU A 497 -9.00 -24.85 -23.22
CA GLU A 497 -7.90 -25.06 -24.18
C GLU A 497 -6.72 -24.17 -23.83
N LEU A 498 -5.50 -24.70 -23.96
CA LEU A 498 -4.29 -23.90 -23.93
C LEU A 498 -3.88 -23.59 -25.38
N VAL A 499 -3.70 -22.29 -25.68
CA VAL A 499 -3.24 -21.80 -26.99
C VAL A 499 -1.81 -21.32 -26.87
N ASP A 500 -1.02 -21.46 -27.93
CA ASP A 500 0.33 -20.91 -27.98
C ASP A 500 0.28 -19.40 -28.25
N ASP A 501 1.22 -18.63 -27.69
CA ASP A 501 1.27 -17.16 -27.75
C ASP A 501 1.31 -16.58 -29.20
N GLU A 502 1.58 -17.40 -30.21
CA GLU A 502 1.74 -16.98 -31.60
C GLU A 502 0.45 -17.09 -32.48
N ASP A 503 -0.68 -17.59 -31.94
CA ASP A 503 -1.91 -17.79 -32.73
C ASP A 503 -3.16 -17.06 -32.18
N PRO A 504 -3.32 -15.76 -32.48
CA PRO A 504 -4.44 -14.95 -31.97
C PRO A 504 -5.76 -15.11 -32.75
N ALA A 505 -5.94 -16.18 -33.57
CA ALA A 505 -7.14 -16.32 -34.37
C ALA A 505 -8.39 -16.70 -33.56
N PRO A 506 -9.56 -16.04 -33.78
CA PRO A 506 -10.81 -16.37 -33.09
C PRO A 506 -11.29 -17.79 -33.39
N LEU A 507 -11.80 -18.46 -32.36
CA LEU A 507 -12.30 -19.85 -32.38
C LEU A 507 -13.39 -20.14 -33.42
N GLU A 508 -14.10 -19.16 -33.94
CA GLU A 508 -15.19 -19.33 -34.89
C GLU A 508 -14.77 -19.94 -36.25
N THR A 509 -13.51 -19.76 -36.65
CA THR A 509 -13.04 -20.23 -37.98
C THR A 509 -12.63 -21.70 -37.96
N LYS A 510 -12.24 -22.29 -36.82
CA LYS A 510 -11.75 -23.70 -36.78
C LYS A 510 -12.88 -24.75 -36.67
N ILE A 511 -14.05 -24.37 -36.16
CA ILE A 511 -15.21 -25.29 -36.05
C ILE A 511 -15.83 -25.59 -37.45
N GLN A 512 -15.75 -24.66 -38.40
CA GLN A 512 -16.23 -24.88 -39.74
C GLN A 512 -15.30 -25.78 -40.59
N THR A 513 -13.98 -25.73 -40.33
CA THR A 513 -13.01 -26.52 -41.13
C THR A 513 -12.99 -28.01 -40.72
N GLN A 514 -13.32 -28.37 -39.49
CA GLN A 514 -13.43 -29.78 -39.08
C GLN A 514 -14.75 -30.46 -39.52
N LYS A 515 -15.84 -29.69 -39.70
CA LYS A 515 -17.09 -30.23 -40.28
C LYS A 515 -16.97 -30.60 -41.74
N THR A 516 -16.08 -29.97 -42.51
CA THR A 516 -15.82 -30.30 -43.92
C THR A 516 -14.87 -31.48 -44.10
N ALA A 517 -13.96 -31.76 -43.13
CA ALA A 517 -13.05 -32.90 -43.18
C ALA A 517 -13.70 -34.25 -42.79
N SER A 518 -14.70 -34.25 -41.89
CA SER A 518 -15.45 -35.45 -41.50
C SER A 518 -16.53 -35.87 -42.51
N ALA A 519 -16.99 -34.94 -43.37
CA ALA A 519 -17.98 -35.25 -44.43
C ALA A 519 -17.39 -35.81 -45.72
N ALA A 520 -16.05 -35.88 -45.86
CA ALA A 520 -15.35 -36.32 -47.08
C ALA A 520 -14.93 -37.80 -47.06
N SER A 521 -15.20 -38.59 -46.00
CA SER A 521 -14.72 -39.98 -45.85
C SER A 521 -15.78 -41.07 -45.91
N GLU A 522 -17.04 -40.79 -46.31
CA GLU A 522 -18.02 -41.88 -46.54
C GLU A 522 -18.75 -41.72 -47.87
N ASN A 523 -18.42 -42.66 -48.76
CA ASN A 523 -19.10 -43.34 -49.84
C ASN A 523 -19.03 -42.82 -51.28
N PRO A 524 -18.49 -43.69 -52.16
CA PRO A 524 -18.77 -43.61 -53.59
C PRO A 524 -19.89 -44.59 -53.92
N THR A 525 -20.77 -44.20 -54.78
CA THR A 525 -21.58 -44.93 -55.83
C THR A 525 -23.06 -44.60 -55.85
N LYS A 526 -23.44 -44.13 -56.92
CA LYS A 526 -24.51 -44.44 -57.93
C LYS A 526 -25.27 -43.21 -58.45
N THR A 527 -24.85 -42.76 -59.56
CA THR A 527 -25.51 -42.84 -60.89
C THR A 527 -26.97 -42.39 -61.02
N VAL A 528 -27.17 -41.54 -62.03
CA VAL A 528 -28.25 -41.42 -63.03
C VAL A 528 -29.34 -40.34 -62.87
N LYS A 529 -29.20 -39.37 -63.77
CA LYS A 529 -30.21 -38.67 -64.62
C LYS A 529 -31.54 -38.19 -63.99
N LYS A 530 -31.85 -36.92 -64.12
CA LYS A 530 -32.80 -36.42 -65.12
C LYS A 530 -32.87 -34.88 -65.17
N VAL A 531 -32.75 -34.42 -66.37
CA VAL A 531 -33.07 -33.12 -66.97
C VAL A 531 -34.57 -32.78 -66.80
N ARG A 532 -34.91 -31.51 -66.60
CA ARG A 532 -35.96 -30.69 -67.22
C ARG A 532 -36.11 -29.37 -66.48
N THR A 533 -35.68 -28.33 -67.11
CA THR A 533 -36.31 -27.24 -67.87
C THR A 533 -37.50 -26.53 -67.18
N ALA A 534 -37.29 -25.25 -67.07
CA ALA A 534 -38.12 -24.08 -67.36
C ALA A 534 -39.45 -23.86 -66.59
N ARG A 535 -39.51 -22.83 -65.83
CA ARG A 535 -40.09 -21.51 -66.20
C ARG A 535 -39.72 -20.49 -65.10
#